data_47ec678f0fe57933218ebbb411489050
#
_entry.id   47ec678f0fe57933218ebbb411489050
#
_cell.length_a   1.000
_cell.length_b   1.000
_cell.length_c   1.000
_cell.angle_alpha   90.00
_cell.angle_beta   90.00
_cell.angle_gamma   90.00
#
_symmetry.space_group_name_H-M   'P 1'
#
loop_
_entity.id
_entity.type
_entity.pdbx_description
1 polymer ?
#
loop_
_entity_poly.entity_id
_entity_poly.type
_entity_poly.pdbx_seq_one_letter_code
_entity_poly.pdbx_strand_id
1 'polypeptide(L)'
;MPIDPRSIARAWRHVLTNRMSVGYALALMLLSGALFGFIGSAQQIFVEHFGVGNRFGLCFAAVAGAMGLAGYLNSRIVERVGMRKVSHTAVIIFVAMAVLHLITALAGIETLAVFILLQMLLMGAFALTTSNFNAIAMEPMAVIAGTASSVQGAITQIGGGLIGAIIGQAYDGTTIPYSLGLAVCGSGALAIVAITERGRLFRGYHQPPATG
;
A
#
# COMPACT_ATOMS: atom_id res chain seq x y z
N MET A 1 -13.78 -30.51 -11.00
CA MET A 1 -12.62 -31.18 -10.39
C MET A 1 -12.85 -31.23 -8.89
N PRO A 2 -12.68 -32.38 -8.21
CA PRO A 2 -12.80 -32.43 -6.76
C PRO A 2 -11.68 -31.59 -6.12
N ILE A 3 -12.07 -30.77 -5.14
CA ILE A 3 -11.17 -29.94 -4.36
C ILE A 3 -10.41 -30.90 -3.42
N ASP A 4 -9.13 -31.18 -3.73
CA ASP A 4 -8.27 -31.98 -2.86
C ASP A 4 -7.65 -31.08 -1.77
N PRO A 5 -8.00 -31.26 -0.49
CA PRO A 5 -7.45 -30.45 0.61
C PRO A 5 -5.91 -30.47 0.69
N ARG A 6 -5.30 -31.57 0.25
CA ARG A 6 -3.83 -31.71 0.26
C ARG A 6 -3.18 -30.83 -0.81
N SER A 7 -3.84 -30.63 -1.96
CA SER A 7 -3.36 -29.74 -3.02
C SER A 7 -3.43 -28.29 -2.58
N ILE A 8 -4.50 -27.92 -1.87
CA ILE A 8 -4.67 -26.58 -1.29
C ILE A 8 -3.58 -26.32 -0.24
N ALA A 9 -3.37 -27.24 0.70
CA ALA A 9 -2.34 -27.10 1.72
C ALA A 9 -0.93 -26.98 1.14
N ARG A 10 -0.62 -27.72 0.06
CA ARG A 10 0.65 -27.60 -0.66
C ARG A 10 0.80 -26.22 -1.33
N ALA A 11 -0.25 -25.73 -1.95
CA ALA A 11 -0.23 -24.40 -2.57
C ALA A 11 -0.06 -23.28 -1.52
N TRP A 12 -0.77 -23.35 -0.39
CA TRP A 12 -0.58 -22.44 0.74
C TRP A 12 0.86 -22.45 1.24
N ARG A 13 1.41 -23.65 1.47
CA ARG A 13 2.81 -23.79 1.90
C ARG A 13 3.76 -23.16 0.87
N HIS A 14 3.52 -23.36 -0.42
CA HIS A 14 4.38 -22.79 -1.48
C HIS A 14 4.33 -21.26 -1.46
N VAL A 15 3.16 -20.64 -1.32
CA VAL A 15 3.00 -19.20 -1.20
C VAL A 15 3.72 -18.66 0.05
N LEU A 16 3.49 -19.29 1.21
CA LEU A 16 4.02 -18.84 2.50
C LEU A 16 5.52 -19.10 2.67
N THR A 17 6.13 -19.95 1.87
CA THR A 17 7.57 -20.20 1.88
C THR A 17 8.33 -19.43 0.81
N ASN A 18 7.64 -18.86 -0.17
CA ASN A 18 8.28 -18.06 -1.20
C ASN A 18 8.54 -16.63 -0.69
N ARG A 19 9.81 -16.27 -0.56
CA ARG A 19 10.25 -14.98 -0.02
C ARG A 19 9.67 -13.78 -0.77
N MET A 20 9.61 -13.82 -2.10
CA MET A 20 9.06 -12.72 -2.89
C MET A 20 7.57 -12.56 -2.66
N SER A 21 6.81 -13.66 -2.75
CA SER A 21 5.36 -13.64 -2.55
C SER A 21 4.98 -13.14 -1.15
N VAL A 22 5.59 -13.70 -0.10
CA VAL A 22 5.30 -13.31 1.29
C VAL A 22 5.75 -11.88 1.57
N GLY A 23 6.96 -11.50 1.16
CA GLY A 23 7.49 -10.18 1.43
C GLY A 23 6.61 -9.08 0.83
N TYR A 24 6.23 -9.22 -0.44
CA TYR A 24 5.35 -8.25 -1.09
C TYR A 24 3.91 -8.30 -0.54
N ALA A 25 3.39 -9.49 -0.14
CA ALA A 25 2.08 -9.59 0.51
C ALA A 25 2.06 -8.87 1.88
N LEU A 26 3.12 -8.99 2.68
CA LEU A 26 3.24 -8.27 3.95
C LEU A 26 3.39 -6.76 3.75
N ALA A 27 4.15 -6.34 2.75
CA ALA A 27 4.24 -4.92 2.39
C ALA A 27 2.87 -4.36 1.95
N LEU A 28 2.13 -5.11 1.11
CA LEU A 28 0.77 -4.78 0.72
C LEU A 28 -0.20 -4.73 1.91
N MET A 29 -0.06 -5.62 2.88
CA MET A 29 -0.84 -5.62 4.13
C MET A 29 -0.66 -4.30 4.88
N LEU A 30 0.57 -3.82 5.07
CA LEU A 30 0.84 -2.55 5.74
C LEU A 30 0.27 -1.36 4.95
N LEU A 31 0.48 -1.33 3.64
CA LEU A 31 -0.08 -0.27 2.78
C LEU A 31 -1.62 -0.28 2.79
N SER A 32 -2.25 -1.44 2.76
CA SER A 32 -3.71 -1.56 2.90
C SER A 32 -4.18 -1.08 4.28
N GLY A 33 -3.39 -1.31 5.33
CA GLY A 33 -3.64 -0.75 6.65
C GLY A 33 -3.66 0.78 6.65
N ALA A 34 -2.73 1.40 5.93
CA ALA A 34 -2.72 2.85 5.75
C ALA A 34 -3.96 3.36 4.99
N LEU A 35 -4.39 2.65 3.93
CA LEU A 35 -5.62 3.00 3.20
C LEU A 35 -6.87 2.86 4.08
N PHE A 36 -7.02 1.72 4.77
CA PHE A 36 -8.17 1.50 5.65
C PHE A 36 -8.16 2.45 6.85
N GLY A 37 -6.97 2.80 7.35
CA GLY A 37 -6.81 3.86 8.35
C GLY A 37 -7.32 5.20 7.84
N PHE A 38 -6.99 5.59 6.60
CA PHE A 38 -7.53 6.80 5.98
C PHE A 38 -9.05 6.73 5.86
N ILE A 39 -9.60 5.65 5.31
CA ILE A 39 -11.05 5.51 5.14
C ILE A 39 -11.76 5.59 6.49
N GLY A 40 -11.22 4.92 7.52
CA GLY A 40 -11.80 4.89 8.86
C GLY A 40 -11.71 6.23 9.60
N SER A 41 -10.66 7.03 9.35
CA SER A 41 -10.44 8.33 10.02
C SER A 41 -10.93 9.52 9.21
N ALA A 42 -11.29 9.34 7.93
CA ALA A 42 -11.55 10.44 7.01
C ALA A 42 -12.65 11.40 7.50
N GLN A 43 -13.75 10.87 8.05
CA GLN A 43 -14.82 11.70 8.57
C GLN A 43 -14.36 12.53 9.77
N GLN A 44 -13.68 11.91 10.71
CA GLN A 44 -13.14 12.57 11.91
C GLN A 44 -12.15 13.66 11.52
N ILE A 45 -11.22 13.37 10.64
CA ILE A 45 -10.20 14.33 10.19
C ILE A 45 -10.85 15.49 9.44
N PHE A 46 -11.66 15.22 8.41
CA PHE A 46 -12.20 16.29 7.58
C PHE A 46 -13.31 17.08 8.29
N VAL A 47 -14.23 16.41 9.00
CA VAL A 47 -15.41 17.06 9.57
C VAL A 47 -15.13 17.59 10.97
N GLU A 48 -14.51 16.81 11.85
CA GLU A 48 -14.32 17.19 13.25
C GLU A 48 -13.05 18.06 13.41
N HIS A 49 -11.92 17.66 12.82
CA HIS A 49 -10.66 18.40 12.96
C HIS A 49 -10.61 19.64 12.05
N PHE A 50 -10.91 19.52 10.75
CA PHE A 50 -10.84 20.63 9.79
C PHE A 50 -12.16 21.38 9.61
N GLY A 51 -13.28 20.90 10.14
CA GLY A 51 -14.57 21.59 10.09
C GLY A 51 -15.17 21.76 8.69
N VAL A 52 -14.86 20.86 7.73
CA VAL A 52 -15.30 21.03 6.33
C VAL A 52 -16.80 20.85 6.11
N GLY A 53 -17.52 20.24 7.06
CA GLY A 53 -18.96 20.03 6.99
C GLY A 53 -19.43 19.37 5.69
N ASN A 54 -20.34 20.00 4.97
CA ASN A 54 -20.92 19.48 3.72
C ASN A 54 -19.89 19.31 2.57
N ARG A 55 -18.68 19.84 2.70
CA ARG A 55 -17.62 19.71 1.69
C ARG A 55 -16.81 18.41 1.84
N PHE A 56 -17.11 17.58 2.84
CA PHE A 56 -16.43 16.27 3.04
C PHE A 56 -16.33 15.46 1.76
N GLY A 57 -17.44 15.31 1.02
CA GLY A 57 -17.48 14.55 -0.22
C GLY A 57 -16.51 15.07 -1.29
N LEU A 58 -16.33 16.39 -1.38
CA LEU A 58 -15.38 17.00 -2.33
C LEU A 58 -13.92 16.72 -1.93
N CYS A 59 -13.60 16.86 -0.63
CA CYS A 59 -12.26 16.59 -0.12
C CYS A 59 -11.89 15.12 -0.32
N PHE A 60 -12.80 14.20 0.01
CA PHE A 60 -12.61 12.77 -0.19
C PHE A 60 -12.48 12.40 -1.68
N ALA A 61 -13.33 12.99 -2.53
CA ALA A 61 -13.29 12.78 -3.98
C ALA A 61 -11.99 13.28 -4.62
N ALA A 62 -11.42 14.39 -4.13
CA ALA A 62 -10.13 14.88 -4.61
C ALA A 62 -9.01 13.86 -4.35
N VAL A 63 -8.96 13.28 -3.15
CA VAL A 63 -7.98 12.24 -2.80
C VAL A 63 -8.20 10.97 -3.61
N ALA A 64 -9.45 10.50 -3.74
CA ALA A 64 -9.79 9.33 -4.55
C ALA A 64 -9.49 9.55 -6.05
N GLY A 65 -9.73 10.76 -6.55
CA GLY A 65 -9.41 11.15 -7.92
C GLY A 65 -7.91 11.10 -8.21
N ALA A 66 -7.09 11.57 -7.28
CA ALA A 66 -5.63 11.47 -7.40
C ALA A 66 -5.16 10.01 -7.46
N MET A 67 -5.75 9.14 -6.65
CA MET A 67 -5.48 7.71 -6.66
C MET A 67 -5.89 7.06 -8.00
N GLY A 68 -7.07 7.40 -8.54
CA GLY A 68 -7.54 6.93 -9.83
C GLY A 68 -6.66 7.41 -10.98
N LEU A 69 -6.27 8.68 -10.97
CA LEU A 69 -5.35 9.26 -11.97
C LEU A 69 -3.99 8.57 -11.94
N ALA A 70 -3.44 8.34 -10.75
CA ALA A 70 -2.18 7.63 -10.60
C ALA A 70 -2.25 6.19 -11.13
N GLY A 71 -3.37 5.48 -10.87
CA GLY A 71 -3.62 4.15 -11.42
C GLY A 71 -3.67 4.15 -12.96
N TYR A 72 -4.34 5.15 -13.56
CA TYR A 72 -4.34 5.33 -15.00
C TYR A 72 -2.94 5.61 -15.56
N LEU A 73 -2.19 6.50 -14.92
CA LEU A 73 -0.82 6.80 -15.34
C LEU A 73 0.11 5.59 -15.19
N ASN A 74 -0.11 4.74 -14.17
CA ASN A 74 0.65 3.52 -13.98
C ASN A 74 0.63 2.63 -15.21
N SER A 75 -0.54 2.44 -15.85
CA SER A 75 -0.69 1.60 -17.03
C SER A 75 0.18 2.07 -18.22
N ARG A 76 0.48 3.36 -18.29
CA ARG A 76 1.31 3.95 -19.33
C ARG A 76 2.80 3.96 -19.00
N ILE A 77 3.14 4.12 -17.73
CA ILE A 77 4.51 4.28 -17.26
C ILE A 77 5.18 2.92 -17.07
N VAL A 78 4.44 1.93 -16.55
CA VAL A 78 5.00 0.63 -16.16
C VAL A 78 5.60 -0.14 -17.33
N GLU A 79 5.00 -0.03 -18.52
CA GLU A 79 5.51 -0.68 -19.74
C GLU A 79 6.90 -0.18 -20.16
N ARG A 80 7.18 1.10 -19.90
CA ARG A 80 8.44 1.75 -20.28
C ARG A 80 9.51 1.67 -19.20
N VAL A 81 9.10 1.81 -17.95
CA VAL A 81 10.02 1.96 -16.80
C VAL A 81 10.24 0.65 -16.06
N GLY A 82 9.24 -0.23 -16.08
CA GLY A 82 9.23 -1.52 -15.39
C GLY A 82 8.65 -1.43 -13.96
N MET A 83 7.97 -2.50 -13.55
CA MET A 83 7.20 -2.58 -12.29
C MET A 83 8.03 -2.24 -11.05
N ARG A 84 9.25 -2.78 -10.94
CA ARG A 84 10.11 -2.57 -9.76
C ARG A 84 10.57 -1.13 -9.62
N LYS A 85 10.95 -0.48 -10.73
CA LYS A 85 11.37 0.92 -10.69
C LYS A 85 10.21 1.83 -10.29
N VAL A 86 9.04 1.63 -10.89
CA VAL A 86 7.84 2.42 -10.57
C VAL A 86 7.45 2.23 -9.12
N SER A 87 7.27 0.99 -8.67
CA SER A 87 6.79 0.71 -7.31
C SER A 87 7.78 1.07 -6.20
N HIS A 88 9.07 0.83 -6.41
CA HIS A 88 10.07 1.20 -5.39
C HIS A 88 10.24 2.71 -5.27
N THR A 89 10.16 3.46 -6.39
CA THR A 89 10.12 4.93 -6.34
C THR A 89 8.83 5.40 -5.64
N ALA A 90 7.70 4.81 -5.99
CA ALA A 90 6.41 5.19 -5.43
C ALA A 90 6.32 4.92 -3.91
N VAL A 91 6.83 3.79 -3.42
CA VAL A 91 6.83 3.53 -1.97
C VAL A 91 7.76 4.48 -1.20
N ILE A 92 8.87 4.91 -1.81
CA ILE A 92 9.73 5.94 -1.21
C ILE A 92 9.00 7.29 -1.15
N ILE A 93 8.28 7.67 -2.20
CA ILE A 93 7.44 8.87 -2.22
C ILE A 93 6.35 8.76 -1.16
N PHE A 94 5.69 7.60 -1.04
CA PHE A 94 4.69 7.34 0.01
C PHE A 94 5.27 7.60 1.40
N VAL A 95 6.43 7.04 1.71
CA VAL A 95 7.10 7.24 3.00
C VAL A 95 7.44 8.72 3.22
N ALA A 96 7.99 9.41 2.21
CA ALA A 96 8.33 10.82 2.30
C ALA A 96 7.09 11.68 2.59
N MET A 97 5.96 11.42 1.91
CA MET A 97 4.70 12.13 2.15
C MET A 97 4.12 11.79 3.52
N ALA A 98 4.20 10.54 3.97
CA ALA A 98 3.73 10.14 5.30
C ALA A 98 4.53 10.80 6.43
N VAL A 99 5.86 10.88 6.27
CA VAL A 99 6.73 11.59 7.21
C VAL A 99 6.43 13.09 7.20
N LEU A 100 6.20 13.67 6.03
CA LEU A 100 5.85 15.09 5.92
C LEU A 100 4.49 15.40 6.57
N HIS A 101 3.47 14.53 6.42
CA HIS A 101 2.22 14.61 7.17
C HIS A 101 2.49 14.65 8.67
N LEU A 102 3.29 13.72 9.18
CA LEU A 102 3.61 13.66 10.61
C LEU A 102 4.33 14.93 11.08
N ILE A 103 5.28 15.44 10.30
CA ILE A 103 6.01 16.66 10.64
C ILE A 103 5.06 17.87 10.69
N THR A 104 4.18 18.05 9.69
CA THR A 104 3.23 19.19 9.66
C THR A 104 2.23 19.10 10.79
N ALA A 105 1.75 17.90 11.12
CA ALA A 105 0.85 17.67 12.24
C ALA A 105 1.51 17.97 13.61
N LEU A 106 2.73 17.46 13.84
CA LEU A 106 3.49 17.71 15.08
C LEU A 106 3.88 19.19 15.24
N ALA A 107 4.18 19.87 14.12
CA ALA A 107 4.51 21.29 14.14
C ALA A 107 3.27 22.21 14.31
N GLY A 108 2.08 21.67 14.22
CA GLY A 108 0.82 22.45 14.33
C GLY A 108 0.60 23.42 13.16
N ILE A 109 1.26 23.21 12.02
CA ILE A 109 1.16 24.04 10.81
C ILE A 109 0.29 23.42 9.72
N GLU A 110 -0.33 22.28 9.99
CA GLU A 110 -1.15 21.54 9.05
C GLU A 110 -2.48 22.24 8.79
N THR A 111 -2.65 22.82 7.61
CA THR A 111 -3.91 23.36 7.13
C THR A 111 -4.66 22.32 6.30
N LEU A 112 -5.98 22.49 6.10
CA LEU A 112 -6.76 21.61 5.22
C LEU A 112 -6.13 21.46 3.82
N ALA A 113 -5.63 22.55 3.24
CA ALA A 113 -5.03 22.53 1.91
C ALA A 113 -3.74 21.73 1.90
N VAL A 114 -2.87 21.87 2.92
CA VAL A 114 -1.65 21.08 3.08
C VAL A 114 -1.98 19.62 3.26
N PHE A 115 -2.94 19.31 4.16
CA PHE A 115 -3.39 17.93 4.38
C PHE A 115 -3.88 17.28 3.08
N ILE A 116 -4.80 17.92 2.34
CA ILE A 116 -5.35 17.37 1.09
C ILE A 116 -4.24 17.16 0.06
N LEU A 117 -3.34 18.13 -0.12
CA LEU A 117 -2.24 18.02 -1.08
C LEU A 117 -1.33 16.83 -0.77
N LEU A 118 -0.87 16.72 0.48
CA LEU A 118 -0.03 15.62 0.92
C LEU A 118 -0.76 14.28 0.78
N GLN A 119 -2.03 14.23 1.14
CA GLN A 119 -2.86 13.02 1.05
C GLN A 119 -3.09 12.59 -0.41
N MET A 120 -3.30 13.52 -1.33
CA MET A 120 -3.41 13.21 -2.76
C MET A 120 -2.12 12.60 -3.32
N LEU A 121 -0.97 13.19 -2.98
CA LEU A 121 0.34 12.67 -3.39
C LEU A 121 0.63 11.29 -2.79
N LEU A 122 0.32 11.12 -1.51
CA LEU A 122 0.48 9.87 -0.78
C LEU A 122 -0.40 8.77 -1.38
N MET A 123 -1.68 9.05 -1.62
CA MET A 123 -2.61 8.08 -2.20
C MET A 123 -2.34 7.80 -3.68
N GLY A 124 -1.81 8.77 -4.42
CA GLY A 124 -1.28 8.53 -5.76
C GLY A 124 -0.08 7.57 -5.74
N ALA A 125 0.87 7.80 -4.83
CA ALA A 125 2.00 6.89 -4.63
C ALA A 125 1.56 5.50 -4.15
N PHE A 126 0.55 5.43 -3.28
CA PHE A 126 -0.09 4.18 -2.87
C PHE A 126 -0.61 3.38 -4.07
N ALA A 127 -1.35 4.00 -4.98
CA ALA A 127 -1.92 3.32 -6.15
C ALA A 127 -0.83 2.75 -7.07
N LEU A 128 0.22 3.54 -7.34
CA LEU A 128 1.38 3.09 -8.11
C LEU A 128 2.11 1.92 -7.43
N THR A 129 2.27 1.98 -6.12
CA THR A 129 2.97 0.95 -5.34
C THR A 129 2.19 -0.35 -5.33
N THR A 130 0.92 -0.30 -4.92
CA THR A 130 0.11 -1.52 -4.68
C THR A 130 -0.19 -2.29 -5.95
N SER A 131 -0.48 -1.61 -7.06
CA SER A 131 -0.71 -2.26 -8.36
C SER A 131 0.50 -3.08 -8.78
N ASN A 132 1.70 -2.52 -8.68
CA ASN A 132 2.93 -3.19 -9.08
C ASN A 132 3.39 -4.25 -8.06
N PHE A 133 3.22 -4.00 -6.76
CA PHE A 133 3.56 -4.99 -5.72
C PHE A 133 2.69 -6.25 -5.85
N ASN A 134 1.40 -6.12 -6.18
CA ASN A 134 0.54 -7.27 -6.48
C ASN A 134 1.09 -8.09 -7.65
N ALA A 135 1.48 -7.43 -8.74
CA ALA A 135 2.04 -8.11 -9.91
C ALA A 135 3.36 -8.84 -9.56
N ILE A 136 4.28 -8.16 -8.84
CA ILE A 136 5.57 -8.75 -8.43
C ILE A 136 5.37 -9.92 -7.46
N ALA A 137 4.42 -9.82 -6.52
CA ALA A 137 4.11 -10.90 -5.58
C ALA A 137 3.59 -12.16 -6.30
N MET A 138 2.94 -11.99 -7.45
CA MET A 138 2.38 -13.07 -8.27
C MET A 138 3.35 -13.64 -9.31
N GLU A 139 4.45 -12.94 -9.64
CA GLU A 139 5.45 -13.42 -10.61
C GLU A 139 5.86 -14.89 -10.38
N PRO A 140 6.26 -15.32 -9.15
CA PRO A 140 6.68 -16.70 -8.88
C PRO A 140 5.52 -17.68 -8.73
N MET A 141 4.26 -17.25 -8.84
CA MET A 141 3.06 -18.01 -8.50
C MET A 141 2.20 -18.40 -9.71
N ALA A 142 2.69 -18.24 -10.94
CA ALA A 142 1.91 -18.41 -12.18
C ALA A 142 1.14 -19.75 -12.25
N VAL A 143 1.76 -20.86 -11.80
CA VAL A 143 1.16 -22.21 -11.86
C VAL A 143 0.00 -22.37 -10.86
N ILE A 144 0.00 -21.62 -9.76
CA ILE A 144 -1.01 -21.68 -8.68
C ILE A 144 -1.69 -20.33 -8.45
N ALA A 145 -1.77 -19.50 -9.49
CA ALA A 145 -2.18 -18.10 -9.40
C ALA A 145 -3.50 -17.88 -8.63
N GLY A 146 -4.51 -18.74 -8.86
CA GLY A 146 -5.80 -18.62 -8.16
C GLY A 146 -5.69 -18.81 -6.65
N THR A 147 -4.95 -19.82 -6.19
CA THR A 147 -4.74 -20.03 -4.75
C THR A 147 -3.83 -18.96 -4.16
N ALA A 148 -2.79 -18.57 -4.89
CA ALA A 148 -1.86 -17.54 -4.45
C ALA A 148 -2.56 -16.19 -4.25
N SER A 149 -3.40 -15.78 -5.20
CA SER A 149 -4.17 -14.54 -5.09
C SER A 149 -5.15 -14.55 -3.90
N SER A 150 -5.78 -15.70 -3.61
CA SER A 150 -6.66 -15.84 -2.45
C SER A 150 -5.90 -15.71 -1.13
N VAL A 151 -4.73 -16.35 -1.02
CA VAL A 151 -3.87 -16.27 0.19
C VAL A 151 -3.36 -14.84 0.40
N GLN A 152 -2.81 -14.24 -0.65
CA GLN A 152 -2.32 -12.86 -0.59
C GLN A 152 -3.45 -11.87 -0.28
N GLY A 153 -4.61 -12.04 -0.91
CA GLY A 153 -5.81 -11.24 -0.63
C GLY A 153 -6.24 -11.35 0.83
N ALA A 154 -6.26 -12.56 1.39
CA ALA A 154 -6.59 -12.77 2.80
C ALA A 154 -5.60 -12.06 3.74
N ILE A 155 -4.29 -12.20 3.52
CA ILE A 155 -3.26 -11.52 4.30
C ILE A 155 -3.46 -10.00 4.22
N THR A 156 -3.61 -9.47 3.02
CA THR A 156 -3.72 -8.04 2.76
C THR A 156 -4.99 -7.45 3.35
N GLN A 157 -6.15 -8.10 3.16
CA GLN A 157 -7.44 -7.57 3.59
C GLN A 157 -7.67 -7.73 5.09
N ILE A 158 -7.37 -8.91 5.66
CA ILE A 158 -7.55 -9.15 7.09
C ILE A 158 -6.52 -8.36 7.89
N GLY A 159 -5.24 -8.51 7.54
CA GLY A 159 -4.16 -7.81 8.24
C GLY A 159 -4.25 -6.29 8.06
N GLY A 160 -4.51 -5.83 6.83
CA GLY A 160 -4.72 -4.42 6.54
C GLY A 160 -5.94 -3.84 7.26
N GLY A 161 -7.06 -4.58 7.28
CA GLY A 161 -8.26 -4.18 8.01
C GLY A 161 -8.02 -4.01 9.51
N LEU A 162 -7.30 -4.93 10.14
CA LEU A 162 -6.94 -4.83 11.56
C LEU A 162 -6.04 -3.61 11.84
N ILE A 163 -5.00 -3.41 11.02
CA ILE A 163 -4.11 -2.25 11.13
C ILE A 163 -4.89 -0.95 10.93
N GLY A 164 -5.74 -0.90 9.91
CA GLY A 164 -6.58 0.26 9.63
C GLY A 164 -7.55 0.58 10.76
N ALA A 165 -8.14 -0.46 11.38
CA ALA A 165 -8.99 -0.29 12.56
C ALA A 165 -8.22 0.30 13.76
N ILE A 166 -6.99 -0.17 14.00
CA ILE A 166 -6.13 0.39 15.06
C ILE A 166 -5.84 1.88 14.80
N ILE A 167 -5.48 2.23 13.54
CA ILE A 167 -5.22 3.62 13.17
C ILE A 167 -6.48 4.48 13.35
N GLY A 168 -7.63 3.99 12.86
CA GLY A 168 -8.89 4.72 12.95
C GLY A 168 -9.38 4.95 14.38
N GLN A 169 -9.19 3.96 15.25
CA GLN A 169 -9.58 4.05 16.68
C GLN A 169 -8.61 4.89 17.52
N ALA A 170 -7.40 5.15 17.01
CA ALA A 170 -6.41 5.97 17.72
C ALA A 170 -6.68 7.49 17.59
N TYR A 171 -7.73 7.91 16.88
CA TYR A 171 -8.07 9.32 16.72
C TYR A 171 -8.32 10.00 18.09
N ASP A 172 -7.62 11.10 18.31
CA ASP A 172 -7.62 11.88 19.57
C ASP A 172 -8.07 13.36 19.39
N GLY A 173 -8.69 13.67 18.26
CA GLY A 173 -9.03 15.04 17.88
C GLY A 173 -7.97 15.71 17.01
N THR A 174 -6.82 15.07 16.80
CA THR A 174 -5.73 15.56 15.95
C THR A 174 -5.46 14.63 14.79
N THR A 175 -4.63 15.06 13.83
CA THR A 175 -4.16 14.24 12.72
C THR A 175 -2.91 13.42 13.06
N ILE A 176 -2.32 13.60 14.25
CA ILE A 176 -1.04 12.99 14.66
C ILE A 176 -1.12 11.45 14.68
N PRO A 177 -2.10 10.80 15.32
CA PRO A 177 -2.16 9.34 15.36
C PRO A 177 -2.30 8.73 13.96
N TYR A 178 -3.10 9.37 13.10
CA TYR A 178 -3.26 8.95 11.71
C TYR A 178 -1.93 9.07 10.94
N SER A 179 -1.28 10.23 10.99
CA SER A 179 -0.01 10.49 10.29
C SER A 179 1.11 9.58 10.77
N LEU A 180 1.16 9.27 12.07
CA LEU A 180 2.07 8.29 12.64
C LEU A 180 1.80 6.89 12.07
N GLY A 181 0.53 6.49 12.01
CA GLY A 181 0.11 5.22 11.40
C GLY A 181 0.58 5.09 9.95
N LEU A 182 0.42 6.16 9.14
CA LEU A 182 0.92 6.20 7.77
C LEU A 182 2.44 6.04 7.70
N ALA A 183 3.18 6.75 8.55
CA ALA A 183 4.64 6.72 8.57
C ALA A 183 5.16 5.33 8.98
N VAL A 184 4.55 4.71 9.98
CA VAL A 184 4.89 3.34 10.43
C VAL A 184 4.58 2.32 9.33
N CYS A 185 3.39 2.36 8.74
CA CYS A 185 3.00 1.45 7.68
C CYS A 185 3.89 1.59 6.44
N GLY A 186 4.13 2.82 5.99
CA GLY A 186 4.97 3.09 4.82
C GLY A 186 6.43 2.66 5.04
N SER A 187 7.03 3.05 6.17
CA SER A 187 8.41 2.68 6.51
C SER A 187 8.56 1.18 6.70
N GLY A 188 7.58 0.53 7.33
CA GLY A 188 7.53 -0.92 7.47
C GLY A 188 7.45 -1.64 6.11
N ALA A 189 6.58 -1.16 5.21
CA ALA A 189 6.46 -1.71 3.87
C ALA A 189 7.77 -1.57 3.08
N LEU A 190 8.41 -0.40 3.11
CA LEU A 190 9.70 -0.16 2.47
C LEU A 190 10.79 -1.06 3.05
N ALA A 191 10.86 -1.20 4.37
CA ALA A 191 11.84 -2.08 5.04
C ALA A 191 11.65 -3.55 4.63
N ILE A 192 10.40 -4.04 4.62
CA ILE A 192 10.08 -5.41 4.19
C ILE A 192 10.51 -5.64 2.74
N VAL A 193 10.22 -4.70 1.83
CA VAL A 193 10.63 -4.81 0.43
C VAL A 193 12.15 -4.77 0.30
N ALA A 194 12.84 -3.90 1.02
CA ALA A 194 14.29 -3.83 1.01
C ALA A 194 14.93 -5.16 1.48
N ILE A 195 14.40 -5.78 2.54
CA ILE A 195 14.83 -7.10 3.01
C ILE A 195 14.51 -8.16 1.95
N THR A 196 13.31 -8.12 1.35
CA THR A 196 12.86 -9.07 0.33
C THR A 196 13.73 -9.01 -0.91
N GLU A 197 14.13 -7.85 -1.36
CA GLU A 197 15.03 -7.65 -2.52
C GLU A 197 16.54 -7.73 -2.15
N ARG A 198 16.88 -8.06 -0.89
CA ARG A 198 18.27 -8.11 -0.37
C ARG A 198 19.03 -6.80 -0.59
N GLY A 199 18.37 -5.68 -0.39
CA GLY A 199 18.94 -4.35 -0.61
C GLY A 199 19.12 -3.95 -2.08
N ARG A 200 18.69 -4.80 -3.01
CA ARG A 200 18.86 -4.56 -4.47
C ARG A 200 17.59 -3.98 -5.08
N LEU A 201 17.11 -2.87 -4.56
CA LEU A 201 15.96 -2.16 -5.10
C LEU A 201 16.21 -1.75 -6.57
N PHE A 202 15.14 -1.58 -7.35
CA PHE A 202 15.14 -1.12 -8.75
C PHE A 202 15.68 -2.10 -9.80
N ARG A 203 16.14 -3.30 -9.45
CA ARG A 203 16.63 -4.28 -10.42
C ARG A 203 15.49 -5.12 -10.99
N GLY A 204 15.43 -5.25 -12.32
CA GLY A 204 14.54 -6.20 -12.99
C GLY A 204 14.90 -7.65 -12.64
N TYR A 205 13.89 -8.52 -12.58
CA TYR A 205 14.12 -9.96 -12.44
C TYR A 205 14.75 -10.48 -13.74
N HIS A 206 16.04 -10.82 -13.70
CA HIS A 206 16.66 -11.59 -14.76
C HIS A 206 16.25 -13.03 -14.54
N GLN A 207 15.29 -13.52 -15.32
CA GLN A 207 15.05 -14.94 -15.44
C GLN A 207 16.35 -15.56 -15.99
N PRO A 208 16.95 -16.57 -15.33
CA PRO A 208 18.04 -17.30 -15.94
C PRO A 208 17.54 -17.89 -17.27
N PRO A 209 18.39 -17.93 -18.34
CA PRO A 209 17.99 -18.53 -19.60
C PRO A 209 17.51 -19.95 -19.33
N ALA A 210 16.39 -20.33 -19.91
CA ALA A 210 15.90 -21.70 -19.88
C ALA A 210 17.00 -22.56 -20.43
N THR A 211 17.61 -23.38 -19.58
CA THR A 211 18.54 -24.44 -20.03
C THR A 211 17.71 -25.43 -20.81
N GLY A 212 17.87 -25.39 -22.15
CA GLY A 212 17.26 -26.31 -23.09
C GLY A 212 17.74 -27.75 -22.91
#